data_342e76398e3ef6f00f8cd84a9c6d5fd7
#
_entry.id   342e76398e3ef6f00f8cd84a9c6d5fd7
#
_cell.length_a   1.000
_cell.length_b   1.000
_cell.length_c   1.000
_cell.angle_alpha   90.00
_cell.angle_beta   90.00
_cell.angle_gamma   90.00
#
_symmetry.space_group_name_H-M   'P 1'
#
loop_
_entity.id
_entity.type
_entity.pdbx_description
1 polymer ?
#
loop_
_entity_poly.entity_id
_entity_poly.type
_entity_poly.pdbx_seq_one_letter_code
_entity_poly.pdbx_strand_id
1 'polypeptide(L)'
;MSYVNFKEENYKLEKQISKRKENNKKIRSKIKNDKSLISGYSLTGEYSFKNTKKQLIGISGVLKEEDFQIINGEDFICANFFNCKFQNIKFVDCFFIGCNFKKCSFGGGGIIFENCTFIKEDSIKTPSLNIKDNFSCYFEDCYIYSQFKGSNLSYALFEKCTFENTNFELTDMQGVIIKDSDLFKILVCDCGMQNLKTRKCYISDFEFDDKYMTTFDTKTFFDKLLHRKNDRDEYEGFYMIYQNIAFQYEQNNLKSNFGEYYYLGKREEHKTLDFLSKIKSYLYWFSCGYGERPIYSIYFSFAIILIFTFLFLIVGVNIDGRIVKYNSIIAIETLSFGKFFEEFLNAFSLSTGLFTGVGDEICDPIFESAILADIEMVLGVICMGIGIGTLTRKIIR
;
A
#
# COMPACT_ATOMS: atom_id res chain seq x y z
N MET A 1 -11.21 -14.03 5.75
CA MET A 1 -9.89 -13.34 5.80
C MET A 1 -9.83 -12.37 4.64
N SER A 2 -9.89 -11.07 4.88
CA SER A 2 -9.88 -10.08 3.80
C SER A 2 -8.44 -9.65 3.53
N TYR A 3 -7.96 -9.90 2.34
CA TYR A 3 -6.77 -9.23 1.80
C TYR A 3 -7.18 -7.84 1.27
N VAL A 4 -6.25 -6.90 1.27
CA VAL A 4 -6.50 -5.61 0.62
C VAL A 4 -6.73 -5.85 -0.89
N ASN A 5 -7.92 -5.54 -1.36
CA ASN A 5 -8.24 -5.64 -2.78
C ASN A 5 -7.88 -4.33 -3.50
N PHE A 6 -6.63 -4.21 -3.95
CA PHE A 6 -6.12 -3.01 -4.62
C PHE A 6 -6.97 -2.56 -5.80
N LYS A 7 -7.52 -3.49 -6.59
CA LYS A 7 -8.38 -3.16 -7.74
C LYS A 7 -9.70 -2.52 -7.31
N GLU A 8 -10.31 -3.06 -6.26
CA GLU A 8 -11.58 -2.55 -5.72
C GLU A 8 -11.37 -1.20 -5.01
N GLU A 9 -10.30 -1.08 -4.21
CA GLU A 9 -9.97 0.18 -3.52
C GLU A 9 -9.65 1.29 -4.52
N ASN A 10 -8.91 1.01 -5.58
CA ASN A 10 -8.64 1.96 -6.66
C ASN A 10 -9.92 2.40 -7.38
N TYR A 11 -10.89 1.51 -7.60
CA TYR A 11 -12.17 1.86 -8.19
C TYR A 11 -13.02 2.75 -7.25
N LYS A 12 -13.07 2.41 -5.95
CA LYS A 12 -13.76 3.23 -4.94
C LYS A 12 -13.14 4.62 -4.84
N LEU A 13 -11.80 4.69 -4.92
CA LEU A 13 -11.05 5.95 -4.83
C LEU A 13 -11.37 6.88 -6.01
N GLU A 14 -11.45 6.39 -7.26
CA GLU A 14 -11.86 7.22 -8.40
C GLU A 14 -13.24 7.81 -8.23
N LYS A 15 -14.20 7.03 -7.73
CA LYS A 15 -15.53 7.53 -7.40
C LYS A 15 -15.48 8.62 -6.31
N GLN A 16 -14.64 8.43 -5.29
CA GLN A 16 -14.46 9.41 -4.22
C GLN A 16 -13.89 10.73 -4.75
N ILE A 17 -12.87 10.66 -5.61
CA ILE A 17 -12.26 11.86 -6.24
C ILE A 17 -13.31 12.64 -7.04
N SER A 18 -14.04 11.94 -7.92
CA SER A 18 -15.06 12.57 -8.76
C SER A 18 -16.14 13.23 -7.91
N LYS A 19 -16.64 12.53 -6.89
CA LYS A 19 -17.65 13.05 -5.96
C LYS A 19 -17.11 14.27 -5.19
N ARG A 20 -15.87 14.22 -4.70
CA ARG A 20 -15.24 15.33 -3.96
C ARG A 20 -15.11 16.58 -4.82
N LYS A 21 -14.64 16.44 -6.08
CA LYS A 21 -14.55 17.55 -7.03
C LYS A 21 -15.91 18.18 -7.31
N GLU A 22 -16.94 17.36 -7.53
CA GLU A 22 -18.30 17.82 -7.76
C GLU A 22 -18.87 18.56 -6.55
N ASN A 23 -18.69 18.01 -5.35
CA ASN A 23 -19.13 18.63 -4.10
C ASN A 23 -18.42 19.97 -3.87
N ASN A 24 -17.10 20.04 -4.02
CA ASN A 24 -16.35 21.29 -3.90
C ASN A 24 -16.85 22.36 -4.88
N LYS A 25 -17.17 21.97 -6.13
CA LYS A 25 -17.75 22.90 -7.10
C LYS A 25 -19.14 23.40 -6.68
N LYS A 26 -20.00 22.51 -6.15
CA LYS A 26 -21.33 22.86 -5.64
C LYS A 26 -21.25 23.81 -4.43
N ILE A 27 -20.39 23.48 -3.45
CA ILE A 27 -20.18 24.28 -2.24
C ILE A 27 -19.65 25.66 -2.61
N ARG A 28 -18.66 25.74 -3.50
CA ARG A 28 -18.12 27.02 -3.98
C ARG A 28 -19.17 27.88 -4.66
N SER A 29 -20.07 27.30 -5.44
CA SER A 29 -21.19 28.02 -6.05
C SER A 29 -22.19 28.53 -5.00
N LYS A 30 -22.49 27.74 -3.97
CA LYS A 30 -23.34 28.15 -2.84
C LYS A 30 -22.72 29.32 -2.09
N ILE A 31 -21.43 29.26 -1.75
CA ILE A 31 -20.70 30.33 -1.03
C ILE A 31 -20.68 31.63 -1.84
N LYS A 32 -20.58 31.58 -3.17
CA LYS A 32 -20.64 32.78 -4.01
C LYS A 32 -22.00 33.49 -3.91
N ASN A 33 -23.09 32.71 -3.78
CA ASN A 33 -24.45 33.23 -3.69
C ASN A 33 -24.84 33.61 -2.25
N ASP A 34 -24.31 32.89 -1.27
CA ASP A 34 -24.61 33.08 0.13
C ASP A 34 -23.31 33.04 0.98
N LYS A 35 -22.82 34.20 1.31
CA LYS A 35 -21.59 34.36 2.12
C LYS A 35 -21.79 34.03 3.60
N SER A 36 -23.04 33.86 4.07
CA SER A 36 -23.33 33.47 5.45
C SER A 36 -22.73 32.09 5.79
N LEU A 37 -22.55 31.24 4.79
CA LEU A 37 -21.92 29.91 4.93
C LEU A 37 -20.44 29.95 5.37
N ILE A 38 -19.82 31.11 5.31
CA ILE A 38 -18.42 31.35 5.69
C ILE A 38 -18.29 32.58 6.61
N SER A 39 -19.34 32.90 7.37
CA SER A 39 -19.38 34.07 8.26
C SER A 39 -18.32 34.06 9.38
N GLY A 40 -17.71 32.89 9.65
CA GLY A 40 -16.63 32.76 10.63
C GLY A 40 -15.24 33.16 10.10
N TYR A 41 -15.14 33.52 8.81
CA TYR A 41 -13.86 33.85 8.17
C TYR A 41 -13.84 35.29 7.66
N SER A 42 -12.65 35.90 7.56
CA SER A 42 -12.49 37.22 6.99
C SER A 42 -12.65 37.17 5.47
N LEU A 43 -13.57 37.96 4.93
CA LEU A 43 -13.81 38.02 3.49
C LEU A 43 -12.95 39.13 2.80
N THR A 44 -12.19 39.89 3.57
CA THR A 44 -11.39 41.03 3.09
C THR A 44 -9.96 40.64 2.73
N GLY A 45 -9.58 39.37 2.91
CA GLY A 45 -8.24 38.87 2.58
C GLY A 45 -7.84 39.19 1.14
N GLU A 46 -6.58 39.53 0.94
CA GLU A 46 -6.03 39.98 -0.35
C GLU A 46 -6.38 39.04 -1.51
N TYR A 47 -6.40 37.75 -1.28
CA TYR A 47 -6.59 36.71 -2.32
C TYR A 47 -7.97 36.07 -2.31
N SER A 48 -8.83 36.37 -1.33
CA SER A 48 -10.14 35.77 -1.19
C SER A 48 -11.03 36.06 -2.41
N PHE A 49 -11.64 34.97 -2.97
CA PHE A 49 -12.47 34.97 -4.20
C PHE A 49 -11.77 35.45 -5.48
N LYS A 50 -10.46 35.70 -5.46
CA LYS A 50 -9.70 36.14 -6.62
C LYS A 50 -9.10 35.01 -7.43
N ASN A 51 -8.82 35.30 -8.70
CA ASN A 51 -8.06 34.47 -9.61
C ASN A 51 -6.69 35.07 -9.82
N THR A 52 -5.70 34.57 -9.10
CA THR A 52 -4.32 35.03 -9.17
C THR A 52 -3.56 34.23 -10.21
N LYS A 53 -2.87 34.88 -11.12
CA LYS A 53 -2.15 34.18 -12.21
C LYS A 53 -0.73 34.70 -12.35
N LYS A 54 0.23 33.78 -12.51
CA LYS A 54 1.63 34.04 -12.84
C LYS A 54 2.29 35.07 -11.89
N GLN A 55 1.93 35.05 -10.62
CA GLN A 55 2.49 35.92 -9.60
C GLN A 55 3.51 35.22 -8.75
N LEU A 56 4.49 35.95 -8.26
CA LEU A 56 5.34 35.58 -7.16
C LEU A 56 4.66 36.05 -5.87
N ILE A 57 4.51 35.11 -4.92
CA ILE A 57 3.98 35.36 -3.58
C ILE A 57 5.11 35.00 -2.61
N GLY A 58 5.54 35.99 -1.82
CA GLY A 58 6.72 35.87 -0.97
C GLY A 58 7.93 36.64 -1.55
N ILE A 59 9.11 36.25 -1.10
CA ILE A 59 10.37 36.96 -1.43
C ILE A 59 11.21 36.08 -2.37
N SER A 60 11.72 36.69 -3.47
CA SER A 60 12.59 35.99 -4.41
C SER A 60 14.01 35.81 -3.84
N GLY A 61 14.72 34.79 -4.29
CA GLY A 61 16.11 34.52 -3.91
C GLY A 61 16.25 33.33 -2.99
N VAL A 62 17.48 33.07 -2.54
CA VAL A 62 17.80 32.04 -1.55
C VAL A 62 17.96 32.72 -0.20
N LEU A 63 16.99 32.53 0.67
CA LEU A 63 16.96 33.12 2.01
C LEU A 63 17.05 32.05 3.08
N LYS A 64 17.45 32.42 4.29
CA LYS A 64 17.30 31.58 5.46
C LYS A 64 15.87 31.67 5.97
N GLU A 65 15.42 30.67 6.71
CA GLU A 65 14.06 30.61 7.27
C GLU A 65 13.72 31.86 8.12
N GLU A 66 14.71 32.41 8.81
CA GLU A 66 14.59 33.64 9.65
C GLU A 66 14.20 34.88 8.84
N ASP A 67 14.53 34.87 7.53
CA ASP A 67 14.29 36.01 6.62
C ASP A 67 13.03 35.82 5.76
N PHE A 68 12.23 34.78 6.02
CA PHE A 68 11.02 34.53 5.24
C PHE A 68 9.95 35.57 5.49
N GLN A 69 9.20 35.91 4.44
CA GLN A 69 8.01 36.73 4.61
C GLN A 69 6.97 35.97 5.47
N ILE A 70 6.55 36.55 6.57
CA ILE A 70 5.53 36.00 7.43
C ILE A 70 4.16 36.57 7.03
N ILE A 71 3.21 35.66 6.77
CA ILE A 71 1.78 35.99 6.64
C ILE A 71 1.07 35.30 7.79
N ASN A 72 0.43 36.10 8.64
CA ASN A 72 -0.17 35.61 9.89
C ASN A 72 -1.67 35.91 9.94
N GLY A 73 -2.49 34.90 10.26
CA GLY A 73 -3.92 35.05 10.51
C GLY A 73 -4.75 35.44 9.28
N GLU A 74 -4.25 35.19 8.06
CA GLU A 74 -4.95 35.56 6.83
C GLU A 74 -5.88 34.43 6.34
N ASP A 75 -7.04 34.85 5.82
CA ASP A 75 -8.05 33.96 5.26
C ASP A 75 -8.03 33.97 3.74
N PHE A 76 -7.71 32.83 3.14
CA PHE A 76 -7.74 32.60 1.70
C PHE A 76 -9.00 31.81 1.33
N ILE A 77 -10.09 32.52 1.04
CA ILE A 77 -11.40 31.89 0.80
C ILE A 77 -11.67 31.75 -0.70
N CYS A 78 -11.89 30.51 -1.16
CA CYS A 78 -12.21 30.23 -2.57
C CYS A 78 -11.21 30.86 -3.56
N ALA A 79 -9.97 31.07 -3.16
CA ALA A 79 -8.92 31.63 -4.02
C ALA A 79 -8.53 30.62 -5.11
N ASN A 80 -8.22 31.12 -6.30
CA ASN A 80 -7.68 30.31 -7.38
C ASN A 80 -6.31 30.83 -7.76
N PHE A 81 -5.30 30.00 -7.61
CA PHE A 81 -3.93 30.29 -8.01
C PHE A 81 -3.57 29.48 -9.25
N PHE A 82 -3.15 30.13 -10.30
CA PHE A 82 -2.75 29.51 -11.54
C PHE A 82 -1.34 29.92 -11.95
N ASN A 83 -0.44 28.95 -12.04
CA ASN A 83 0.95 29.16 -12.39
C ASN A 83 1.65 30.22 -11.50
N CYS A 84 1.31 30.24 -10.20
CA CYS A 84 1.92 31.10 -9.21
C CYS A 84 3.15 30.43 -8.57
N LYS A 85 4.11 31.26 -8.16
CA LYS A 85 5.28 30.81 -7.41
C LYS A 85 5.17 31.32 -5.99
N PHE A 86 5.20 30.40 -5.03
CA PHE A 86 5.32 30.71 -3.60
C PHE A 86 6.78 30.47 -3.23
N GLN A 87 7.43 31.45 -2.59
CA GLN A 87 8.86 31.38 -2.32
C GLN A 87 9.23 32.14 -1.05
N ASN A 88 10.06 31.52 -0.19
CA ASN A 88 10.56 32.11 1.05
C ASN A 88 9.43 32.75 1.88
N ILE A 89 8.41 31.98 2.19
CA ILE A 89 7.22 32.45 2.88
C ILE A 89 6.82 31.48 3.99
N LYS A 90 6.44 32.05 5.12
CA LYS A 90 5.88 31.34 6.26
C LYS A 90 4.45 31.81 6.49
N PHE A 91 3.49 30.90 6.33
CA PHE A 91 2.10 31.09 6.70
C PHE A 91 1.91 30.60 8.14
N VAL A 92 1.36 31.45 8.99
CA VAL A 92 1.09 31.14 10.39
C VAL A 92 -0.39 31.38 10.67
N ASP A 93 -1.08 30.42 11.29
CA ASP A 93 -2.50 30.52 11.68
C ASP A 93 -3.42 30.96 10.52
N CYS A 94 -3.11 30.53 9.29
CA CYS A 94 -3.85 30.92 8.09
C CYS A 94 -4.91 29.88 7.70
N PHE A 95 -6.03 30.36 7.14
CA PHE A 95 -7.11 29.52 6.64
C PHE A 95 -7.18 29.50 5.11
N PHE A 96 -6.95 28.35 4.51
CA PHE A 96 -7.09 28.11 3.07
C PHE A 96 -8.37 27.34 2.81
N ILE A 97 -9.49 28.02 2.60
CA ILE A 97 -10.81 27.37 2.50
C ILE A 97 -11.24 27.22 1.06
N GLY A 98 -11.28 25.98 0.59
CA GLY A 98 -11.69 25.66 -0.78
C GLY A 98 -10.83 26.31 -1.84
N CYS A 99 -9.55 26.51 -1.59
CA CYS A 99 -8.61 27.07 -2.55
C CYS A 99 -8.25 26.07 -3.63
N ASN A 100 -7.99 26.54 -4.83
CA ASN A 100 -7.46 25.74 -5.92
C ASN A 100 -6.07 26.26 -6.31
N PHE A 101 -5.13 25.35 -6.32
CA PHE A 101 -3.76 25.59 -6.78
C PHE A 101 -3.53 24.77 -8.04
N LYS A 102 -3.27 25.41 -9.16
CA LYS A 102 -3.02 24.76 -10.42
C LYS A 102 -1.72 25.23 -11.05
N LYS A 103 -0.83 24.26 -11.35
CA LYS A 103 0.50 24.53 -11.89
C LYS A 103 1.33 25.48 -11.01
N CYS A 104 1.11 25.44 -9.71
CA CYS A 104 1.82 26.30 -8.76
C CYS A 104 3.11 25.62 -8.28
N SER A 105 4.10 26.45 -7.96
CA SER A 105 5.34 26.00 -7.35
C SER A 105 5.43 26.53 -5.92
N PHE A 106 5.56 25.61 -4.97
CA PHE A 106 5.84 25.91 -3.57
C PHE A 106 7.31 25.52 -3.31
N GLY A 107 8.25 26.36 -3.74
CA GLY A 107 9.66 26.04 -3.66
C GLY A 107 10.56 27.24 -3.91
N GLY A 108 11.87 26.98 -4.01
CA GLY A 108 12.84 28.04 -4.27
C GLY A 108 13.35 28.75 -3.02
N GLY A 109 13.45 28.04 -1.92
CA GLY A 109 13.90 28.49 -0.60
C GLY A 109 13.13 27.81 0.52
N GLY A 110 11.96 27.28 0.20
CA GLY A 110 11.07 26.60 1.14
C GLY A 110 9.80 27.40 1.44
N ILE A 111 8.79 26.66 1.83
CA ILE A 111 7.51 27.19 2.31
C ILE A 111 7.18 26.51 3.62
N ILE A 112 6.75 27.29 4.61
CA ILE A 112 6.33 26.75 5.88
C ILE A 112 4.86 27.10 6.10
N PHE A 113 4.08 26.06 6.42
CA PHE A 113 2.70 26.20 6.88
C PHE A 113 2.66 25.78 8.36
N GLU A 114 2.50 26.74 9.24
CA GLU A 114 2.44 26.52 10.70
C GLU A 114 1.02 26.81 11.20
N ASN A 115 0.40 25.82 11.84
CA ASN A 115 -0.99 25.88 12.33
C ASN A 115 -2.01 26.30 11.26
N CYS A 116 -1.76 25.99 9.99
CA CYS A 116 -2.63 26.39 8.90
C CYS A 116 -3.75 25.36 8.67
N THR A 117 -4.93 25.81 8.30
CA THR A 117 -6.10 24.97 8.04
C THR A 117 -6.51 25.00 6.58
N PHE A 118 -6.60 23.84 5.91
CA PHE A 118 -6.92 23.70 4.49
C PHE A 118 -8.32 23.12 4.23
N ILE A 119 -9.15 23.10 5.25
CA ILE A 119 -10.53 22.62 5.18
C ILE A 119 -11.43 23.60 5.93
N LYS A 120 -12.67 23.75 5.44
CA LYS A 120 -13.68 24.48 6.20
C LYS A 120 -14.04 23.71 7.45
N GLU A 121 -13.80 24.29 8.59
CA GLU A 121 -14.24 23.76 9.86
C GLU A 121 -15.73 24.10 10.09
N ASP A 122 -16.52 23.08 10.47
CA ASP A 122 -17.89 23.29 10.88
C ASP A 122 -17.89 23.86 12.31
N SER A 123 -17.95 25.18 12.43
CA SER A 123 -18.33 25.76 13.71
C SER A 123 -19.80 25.43 14.01
N ILE A 124 -20.14 25.18 15.27
CA ILE A 124 -21.48 24.83 15.76
C ILE A 124 -22.59 25.84 15.31
N LYS A 125 -22.20 26.95 14.70
CA LYS A 125 -23.08 28.05 14.26
C LYS A 125 -23.30 28.13 12.74
N THR A 126 -22.65 27.32 11.91
CA THR A 126 -22.85 27.33 10.45
C THR A 126 -23.75 26.20 10.01
N PRO A 127 -24.95 26.50 9.47
CA PRO A 127 -25.86 25.45 9.03
C PRO A 127 -25.29 24.69 7.84
N SER A 128 -25.08 23.41 8.03
CA SER A 128 -25.17 22.34 7.06
C SER A 128 -24.34 22.44 5.77
N LEU A 129 -23.03 22.57 5.87
CA LEU A 129 -22.18 21.80 4.98
C LEU A 129 -21.95 20.46 5.70
N ASN A 130 -22.67 19.45 5.26
CA ASN A 130 -22.65 18.14 5.88
C ASN A 130 -21.19 17.64 5.94
N ILE A 131 -20.75 16.99 7.03
CA ILE A 131 -19.44 16.33 7.16
C ILE A 131 -19.09 15.46 5.94
N LYS A 132 -20.10 14.99 5.21
CA LYS A 132 -19.93 14.27 3.93
C LYS A 132 -19.50 15.16 2.76
N ASP A 133 -19.61 16.46 2.88
CA ASP A 133 -19.36 17.44 1.81
C ASP A 133 -18.16 18.34 2.16
N ASN A 134 -17.12 17.78 2.80
CA ASN A 134 -15.92 18.49 3.22
C ASN A 134 -15.39 19.42 2.14
N PHE A 135 -15.34 20.71 2.44
CA PHE A 135 -14.87 21.74 1.54
C PHE A 135 -13.40 22.00 1.78
N SER A 136 -12.56 21.31 1.03
CA SER A 136 -11.11 21.29 1.18
C SER A 136 -10.39 21.89 -0.04
N CYS A 137 -9.08 22.02 0.05
CA CYS A 137 -8.24 22.51 -1.02
C CYS A 137 -7.94 21.46 -2.09
N TYR A 138 -7.68 21.93 -3.30
CA TYR A 138 -7.31 21.14 -4.45
C TYR A 138 -6.01 21.62 -5.07
N PHE A 139 -5.05 20.71 -5.23
CA PHE A 139 -3.75 20.94 -5.83
C PHE A 139 -3.64 20.09 -7.11
N GLU A 140 -3.41 20.75 -8.25
CA GLU A 140 -3.28 20.08 -9.55
C GLU A 140 -1.98 20.52 -10.22
N ASP A 141 -1.15 19.55 -10.59
CA ASP A 141 0.10 19.80 -11.33
C ASP A 141 1.02 20.79 -10.59
N CYS A 142 1.15 20.62 -9.26
CA CYS A 142 1.93 21.49 -8.39
C CYS A 142 3.26 20.84 -7.99
N TYR A 143 4.29 21.67 -7.89
CA TYR A 143 5.55 21.30 -7.24
C TYR A 143 5.52 21.77 -5.78
N ILE A 144 5.77 20.86 -4.84
CA ILE A 144 5.63 21.06 -3.40
C ILE A 144 6.96 20.72 -2.71
N TYR A 145 7.62 21.76 -2.22
CA TYR A 145 8.80 21.70 -1.36
C TYR A 145 8.47 22.51 -0.10
N SER A 146 7.86 21.85 0.88
CA SER A 146 7.22 22.56 1.98
C SER A 146 7.33 21.82 3.30
N GLN A 147 7.20 22.57 4.39
CA GLN A 147 7.02 22.04 5.72
C GLN A 147 5.60 22.35 6.21
N PHE A 148 4.89 21.35 6.67
CA PHE A 148 3.57 21.49 7.30
C PHE A 148 3.73 21.15 8.79
N LYS A 149 3.53 22.11 9.68
CA LYS A 149 3.67 21.97 11.13
C LYS A 149 2.35 22.30 11.82
N GLY A 150 1.82 21.38 12.60
CA GLY A 150 0.57 21.58 13.34
C GLY A 150 -0.63 21.93 12.45
N SER A 151 -0.57 21.58 11.15
CA SER A 151 -1.55 22.05 10.17
C SER A 151 -2.64 20.99 9.91
N ASN A 152 -3.79 21.45 9.38
CA ASN A 152 -4.91 20.59 9.02
C ASN A 152 -5.11 20.56 7.50
N LEU A 153 -4.66 19.48 6.86
CA LEU A 153 -4.82 19.19 5.42
C LEU A 153 -5.99 18.26 5.12
N SER A 154 -6.84 17.97 6.11
CA SER A 154 -7.91 16.96 5.98
C SER A 154 -8.68 17.11 4.69
N TYR A 155 -8.90 15.98 4.02
CA TYR A 155 -9.62 15.86 2.75
C TYR A 155 -9.04 16.65 1.57
N ALA A 156 -7.84 17.23 1.68
CA ALA A 156 -7.17 17.84 0.54
C ALA A 156 -6.96 16.81 -0.59
N LEU A 157 -6.97 17.30 -1.83
CA LEU A 157 -6.79 16.48 -3.02
C LEU A 157 -5.56 16.97 -3.78
N PHE A 158 -4.59 16.08 -3.96
CA PHE A 158 -3.39 16.31 -4.75
C PHE A 158 -3.40 15.42 -5.99
N GLU A 159 -3.39 16.03 -7.18
CA GLU A 159 -3.33 15.29 -8.44
C GLU A 159 -2.16 15.80 -9.29
N LYS A 160 -1.36 14.87 -9.81
CA LYS A 160 -0.20 15.15 -10.68
C LYS A 160 0.81 16.10 -10.01
N CYS A 161 0.92 16.02 -8.70
CA CYS A 161 1.85 16.84 -7.94
C CYS A 161 3.21 16.15 -7.79
N THR A 162 4.25 16.97 -7.66
CA THR A 162 5.58 16.52 -7.27
C THR A 162 5.88 17.06 -5.89
N PHE A 163 6.04 16.17 -4.93
CA PHE A 163 6.52 16.49 -3.59
C PHE A 163 8.02 16.21 -3.53
N GLU A 164 8.78 17.14 -3.00
CA GLU A 164 10.22 17.00 -2.81
C GLU A 164 10.64 17.57 -1.46
N ASN A 165 11.40 16.81 -0.67
CA ASN A 165 11.84 17.21 0.68
C ASN A 165 10.69 17.85 1.49
N THR A 166 9.53 17.18 1.50
CA THR A 166 8.34 17.69 2.17
C THR A 166 8.17 17.01 3.51
N ASN A 167 8.04 17.82 4.56
CA ASN A 167 7.90 17.35 5.93
C ASN A 167 6.47 17.64 6.43
N PHE A 168 5.88 16.62 7.06
CA PHE A 168 4.61 16.74 7.77
C PHE A 168 4.88 16.45 9.25
N GLU A 169 4.68 17.43 10.11
CA GLU A 169 4.87 17.34 11.55
C GLU A 169 3.58 17.74 12.26
N LEU A 170 3.07 16.89 13.16
CA LEU A 170 1.82 17.12 13.91
C LEU A 170 0.64 17.55 13.01
N THR A 171 0.63 17.05 11.77
CA THR A 171 -0.30 17.49 10.73
C THR A 171 -1.46 16.51 10.57
N ASP A 172 -2.70 17.02 10.54
CA ASP A 172 -3.87 16.20 10.24
C ASP A 172 -4.03 16.04 8.72
N MET A 173 -3.85 14.83 8.25
CA MET A 173 -4.00 14.43 6.85
C MET A 173 -5.18 13.47 6.65
N GLN A 174 -6.18 13.50 7.54
CA GLN A 174 -7.34 12.65 7.45
C GLN A 174 -8.03 12.76 6.10
N GLY A 175 -8.20 11.62 5.43
CA GLY A 175 -8.90 11.56 4.15
C GLY A 175 -8.21 12.30 3.00
N VAL A 176 -6.95 12.67 3.12
CA VAL A 176 -6.15 13.19 1.99
C VAL A 176 -6.10 12.15 0.88
N ILE A 177 -6.18 12.61 -0.35
CA ILE A 177 -5.97 11.76 -1.54
C ILE A 177 -4.81 12.33 -2.35
N ILE A 178 -3.82 11.47 -2.64
CA ILE A 178 -2.69 11.78 -3.51
C ILE A 178 -2.77 10.85 -4.72
N LYS A 179 -2.88 11.41 -5.92
CA LYS A 179 -3.09 10.63 -7.14
C LYS A 179 -2.15 11.07 -8.27
N ASP A 180 -1.67 10.08 -9.05
CA ASP A 180 -0.81 10.29 -10.23
C ASP A 180 0.39 11.23 -9.93
N SER A 181 0.98 11.11 -8.72
CA SER A 181 1.93 12.08 -8.16
C SER A 181 3.26 11.42 -7.80
N ASP A 182 4.30 12.24 -7.72
CA ASP A 182 5.63 11.82 -7.33
C ASP A 182 5.97 12.34 -5.93
N LEU A 183 6.48 11.46 -5.09
CA LEU A 183 6.86 11.74 -3.72
C LEU A 183 8.34 11.39 -3.51
N PHE A 184 9.17 12.41 -3.32
CA PHE A 184 10.61 12.28 -3.09
C PHE A 184 10.97 12.85 -1.72
N LYS A 185 11.61 12.04 -0.88
CA LYS A 185 12.06 12.44 0.46
C LYS A 185 10.92 13.05 1.29
N ILE A 186 9.97 12.21 1.64
CA ILE A 186 8.84 12.59 2.48
C ILE A 186 9.13 12.13 3.90
N LEU A 187 9.05 13.06 4.84
CA LEU A 187 9.14 12.78 6.26
C LEU A 187 7.79 13.05 6.93
N VAL A 188 7.34 12.08 7.70
CA VAL A 188 6.08 12.15 8.47
C VAL A 188 6.41 11.97 9.95
N CYS A 189 5.93 12.88 10.79
CA CYS A 189 6.14 12.86 12.24
C CYS A 189 4.82 13.13 12.97
N ASP A 190 4.34 12.18 13.75
CA ASP A 190 3.15 12.29 14.62
C ASP A 190 1.89 12.81 13.92
N CYS A 191 1.59 12.31 12.72
CA CYS A 191 0.50 12.81 11.88
C CYS A 191 -0.79 11.99 11.98
N GLY A 192 -1.92 12.65 11.74
CA GLY A 192 -3.22 12.00 11.56
C GLY A 192 -3.41 11.57 10.10
N MET A 193 -3.26 10.27 9.77
CA MET A 193 -3.36 9.77 8.39
C MET A 193 -4.55 8.82 8.18
N GLN A 194 -5.58 8.89 9.02
CA GLN A 194 -6.77 8.06 8.89
C GLN A 194 -7.45 8.30 7.54
N ASN A 195 -7.82 7.22 6.84
CA ASN A 195 -8.44 7.27 5.52
C ASN A 195 -7.63 8.04 4.45
N LEU A 196 -6.33 8.28 4.68
CA LEU A 196 -5.43 8.78 3.64
C LEU A 196 -5.32 7.73 2.54
N LYS A 197 -5.30 8.17 1.28
CA LYS A 197 -5.21 7.26 0.13
C LYS A 197 -4.22 7.76 -0.90
N THR A 198 -3.36 6.87 -1.35
CA THR A 198 -2.49 7.12 -2.51
C THR A 198 -2.95 6.28 -3.70
N ARG A 199 -2.73 6.76 -4.92
CA ARG A 199 -3.02 6.01 -6.13
C ARG A 199 -2.07 6.39 -7.26
N LYS A 200 -1.46 5.36 -7.88
CA LYS A 200 -0.50 5.53 -8.98
C LYS A 200 0.57 6.57 -8.64
N CYS A 201 1.13 6.48 -7.45
CA CYS A 201 2.21 7.34 -7.01
C CYS A 201 3.56 6.63 -7.20
N TYR A 202 4.54 7.37 -7.66
CA TYR A 202 5.93 7.00 -7.51
C TYR A 202 6.42 7.55 -6.19
N ILE A 203 6.98 6.71 -5.33
CA ILE A 203 7.42 7.11 -4.00
C ILE A 203 8.89 6.70 -3.84
N SER A 204 9.72 7.64 -3.42
CA SER A 204 11.11 7.41 -3.07
C SER A 204 11.42 8.12 -1.77
N ASP A 205 12.07 7.43 -0.85
CA ASP A 205 12.43 7.94 0.48
C ASP A 205 11.21 8.45 1.27
N PHE A 206 10.39 7.53 1.71
CA PHE A 206 9.21 7.80 2.53
C PHE A 206 9.44 7.23 3.93
N GLU A 207 9.56 8.13 4.92
CA GLU A 207 9.96 7.79 6.26
C GLU A 207 8.97 8.31 7.31
N PHE A 208 8.89 7.58 8.44
CA PHE A 208 8.19 8.00 9.64
C PHE A 208 9.22 8.21 10.75
N ASP A 209 9.22 9.40 11.36
CA ASP A 209 10.08 9.77 12.49
C ASP A 209 9.19 10.23 13.66
N ASP A 210 8.40 9.29 14.17
CA ASP A 210 7.40 9.57 15.20
C ASP A 210 8.05 9.67 16.59
N LYS A 211 7.70 10.71 17.33
CA LYS A 211 7.98 10.82 18.77
C LYS A 211 6.88 10.17 19.60
N TYR A 212 5.66 10.22 19.10
CA TYR A 212 4.49 9.58 19.70
C TYR A 212 3.95 8.52 18.77
N MET A 213 3.05 8.88 17.84
CA MET A 213 2.52 7.94 16.87
C MET A 213 1.80 8.63 15.71
N THR A 214 2.14 8.29 14.49
CA THR A 214 1.29 8.55 13.32
C THR A 214 0.12 7.59 13.29
N THR A 215 -1.09 8.11 13.16
CA THR A 215 -2.32 7.32 13.29
C THR A 215 -2.89 6.91 11.93
N PHE A 216 -3.09 5.59 11.77
CA PHE A 216 -3.78 4.98 10.63
C PHE A 216 -5.13 4.41 11.04
N ASP A 217 -6.01 4.18 10.05
CA ASP A 217 -7.23 3.39 10.23
C ASP A 217 -7.34 2.29 9.15
N THR A 218 -8.39 1.49 9.21
CA THR A 218 -8.64 0.41 8.25
C THR A 218 -8.92 0.91 6.82
N LYS A 219 -9.18 2.20 6.65
CA LYS A 219 -9.45 2.84 5.34
C LYS A 219 -8.22 3.52 4.76
N THR A 220 -7.16 3.68 5.55
CA THR A 220 -5.87 4.18 5.06
C THR A 220 -5.34 3.19 4.01
N PHE A 221 -4.94 3.70 2.85
CA PHE A 221 -4.60 2.87 1.71
C PHE A 221 -3.46 3.46 0.90
N PHE A 222 -2.39 2.71 0.75
CA PHE A 222 -1.31 2.99 -0.17
C PHE A 222 -1.41 2.04 -1.36
N ASP A 223 -1.56 2.58 -2.57
CA ASP A 223 -1.56 1.77 -3.80
C ASP A 223 -0.18 1.13 -4.02
N LYS A 224 -0.11 0.16 -4.91
CA LYS A 224 1.18 -0.42 -5.30
C LYS A 224 2.08 0.64 -5.91
N LEU A 225 3.34 0.65 -5.47
CA LEU A 225 4.34 1.60 -5.95
C LEU A 225 4.59 1.41 -7.45
N LEU A 226 4.76 2.52 -8.15
CA LEU A 226 5.06 2.49 -9.58
C LEU A 226 6.56 2.30 -9.81
N HIS A 227 6.92 1.28 -10.57
CA HIS A 227 8.29 1.08 -11.01
C HIS A 227 8.63 1.98 -12.21
N ARG A 228 9.81 2.59 -12.20
CA ARG A 228 10.31 3.43 -13.30
C ARG A 228 11.66 2.95 -13.85
N LYS A 229 12.58 2.60 -12.97
CA LYS A 229 13.94 2.19 -13.34
C LYS A 229 14.08 0.68 -13.45
N ASN A 230 13.35 -0.07 -12.61
CA ASN A 230 13.44 -1.53 -12.49
C ASN A 230 14.87 -2.02 -12.21
N ASP A 231 15.64 -1.23 -11.47
CA ASP A 231 17.00 -1.54 -11.01
C ASP A 231 16.99 -2.00 -9.54
N ARG A 232 18.16 -2.42 -9.07
CA ARG A 232 18.33 -2.93 -7.72
C ARG A 232 18.03 -1.87 -6.67
N ASP A 233 18.50 -0.64 -6.88
CA ASP A 233 18.35 0.46 -5.94
C ASP A 233 16.87 0.83 -5.76
N GLU A 234 16.09 0.83 -6.85
CA GLU A 234 14.64 1.05 -6.79
C GLU A 234 13.93 -0.05 -6.01
N TYR A 235 14.31 -1.32 -6.22
CA TYR A 235 13.70 -2.43 -5.47
C TYR A 235 14.04 -2.39 -3.98
N GLU A 236 15.29 -2.06 -3.62
CA GLU A 236 15.71 -1.86 -2.23
C GLU A 236 14.95 -0.70 -1.59
N GLY A 237 14.81 0.43 -2.28
CA GLY A 237 14.03 1.58 -1.82
C GLY A 237 12.55 1.21 -1.60
N PHE A 238 11.93 0.51 -2.53
CA PHE A 238 10.53 0.08 -2.38
C PHE A 238 10.34 -0.93 -1.24
N TYR A 239 11.30 -1.83 -1.03
CA TYR A 239 11.28 -2.71 0.13
C TYR A 239 11.24 -1.92 1.42
N MET A 240 12.11 -0.90 1.58
CA MET A 240 12.15 -0.04 2.76
C MET A 240 10.83 0.71 2.97
N ILE A 241 10.27 1.30 1.90
CA ILE A 241 8.99 2.02 1.97
C ILE A 241 7.86 1.10 2.41
N TYR A 242 7.75 -0.10 1.82
CA TYR A 242 6.73 -1.06 2.23
C TYR A 242 6.91 -1.54 3.67
N GLN A 243 8.16 -1.68 4.15
CA GLN A 243 8.43 -1.99 5.55
C GLN A 243 7.98 -0.85 6.47
N ASN A 244 8.29 0.39 6.15
CA ASN A 244 7.88 1.56 6.93
C ASN A 244 6.34 1.65 7.02
N ILE A 245 5.65 1.49 5.89
CA ILE A 245 4.18 1.47 5.84
C ILE A 245 3.63 0.28 6.65
N ALA A 246 4.19 -0.92 6.49
CA ALA A 246 3.76 -2.09 7.24
C ALA A 246 3.94 -1.87 8.75
N PHE A 247 5.10 -1.36 9.17
CA PHE A 247 5.39 -1.08 10.57
C PHE A 247 4.36 -0.10 11.17
N GLN A 248 3.98 0.96 10.45
CA GLN A 248 2.93 1.88 10.90
C GLN A 248 1.56 1.19 11.05
N TYR A 249 1.20 0.28 10.15
CA TYR A 249 -0.02 -0.52 10.34
C TYR A 249 0.07 -1.43 11.58
N GLU A 250 1.23 -1.99 11.88
CA GLU A 250 1.45 -2.82 13.07
C GLU A 250 1.32 -2.00 14.35
N GLN A 251 1.94 -0.83 14.42
CA GLN A 251 1.84 0.11 15.55
C GLN A 251 0.40 0.52 15.82
N ASN A 252 -0.40 0.68 14.77
CA ASN A 252 -1.83 1.00 14.86
C ASN A 252 -2.73 -0.24 15.07
N ASN A 253 -2.18 -1.41 15.38
CA ASN A 253 -2.90 -2.67 15.58
C ASN A 253 -3.74 -3.12 14.34
N LEU A 254 -3.38 -2.69 13.15
CA LEU A 254 -4.05 -3.01 11.89
C LEU A 254 -3.39 -4.22 11.21
N LYS A 255 -3.43 -5.35 11.88
CA LYS A 255 -2.67 -6.58 11.56
C LYS A 255 -2.93 -7.12 10.14
N SER A 256 -4.14 -6.99 9.61
CA SER A 256 -4.45 -7.43 8.24
C SER A 256 -3.77 -6.59 7.18
N ASN A 257 -3.75 -5.27 7.36
CA ASN A 257 -3.07 -4.34 6.46
C ASN A 257 -1.54 -4.51 6.56
N PHE A 258 -1.00 -4.65 7.79
CA PHE A 258 0.40 -4.99 8.01
C PHE A 258 0.83 -6.17 7.14
N GLY A 259 0.13 -7.32 7.21
CA GLY A 259 0.51 -8.51 6.46
C GLY A 259 0.50 -8.33 4.95
N GLU A 260 -0.39 -7.46 4.42
CA GLU A 260 -0.42 -7.17 2.99
C GLU A 260 0.79 -6.37 2.53
N TYR A 261 1.13 -5.27 3.23
CA TYR A 261 2.29 -4.45 2.87
C TYR A 261 3.62 -5.14 3.17
N TYR A 262 3.70 -5.93 4.24
CA TYR A 262 4.84 -6.80 4.51
C TYR A 262 5.08 -7.79 3.37
N TYR A 263 4.02 -8.43 2.87
CA TYR A 263 4.10 -9.34 1.71
C TYR A 263 4.61 -8.61 0.45
N LEU A 264 4.12 -7.40 0.17
CA LEU A 264 4.59 -6.59 -0.95
C LEU A 264 6.08 -6.24 -0.80
N GLY A 265 6.50 -5.81 0.39
CA GLY A 265 7.90 -5.52 0.68
C GLY A 265 8.81 -6.72 0.44
N LYS A 266 8.43 -7.91 0.94
CA LYS A 266 9.19 -9.15 0.72
C LYS A 266 9.28 -9.55 -0.76
N ARG A 267 8.30 -9.20 -1.57
CA ARG A 267 8.37 -9.39 -3.02
C ARG A 267 9.36 -8.46 -3.72
N GLU A 268 9.50 -7.24 -3.23
CA GLU A 268 10.52 -6.31 -3.75
C GLU A 268 11.92 -6.74 -3.28
N GLU A 269 12.10 -7.08 -2.00
CA GLU A 269 13.35 -7.63 -1.46
C GLU A 269 13.85 -8.84 -2.26
N HIS A 270 12.94 -9.76 -2.63
CA HIS A 270 13.28 -10.94 -3.42
C HIS A 270 14.05 -10.60 -4.72
N LYS A 271 13.75 -9.45 -5.33
CA LYS A 271 14.40 -9.03 -6.58
C LYS A 271 15.85 -8.59 -6.39
N THR A 272 16.24 -8.21 -5.18
CA THR A 272 17.57 -7.71 -4.83
C THR A 272 18.53 -8.80 -4.35
N LEU A 273 18.02 -9.99 -4.02
CA LEU A 273 18.77 -11.08 -3.39
C LEU A 273 19.78 -11.74 -4.35
N ASP A 274 20.86 -12.29 -3.78
CA ASP A 274 21.80 -13.17 -4.47
C ASP A 274 21.16 -14.51 -4.83
N PHE A 275 21.76 -15.27 -5.73
CA PHE A 275 21.21 -16.51 -6.27
C PHE A 275 20.76 -17.52 -5.19
N LEU A 276 21.61 -17.84 -4.21
CA LEU A 276 21.25 -18.80 -3.16
C LEU A 276 20.14 -18.26 -2.22
N SER A 277 20.22 -16.98 -1.87
CA SER A 277 19.19 -16.31 -1.08
C SER A 277 17.88 -16.21 -1.84
N LYS A 278 17.94 -16.03 -3.16
CA LYS A 278 16.80 -16.00 -4.04
C LYS A 278 16.06 -17.35 -4.08
N ILE A 279 16.79 -18.46 -4.13
CA ILE A 279 16.19 -19.80 -4.04
C ILE A 279 15.46 -19.99 -2.70
N LYS A 280 16.10 -19.63 -1.58
CA LYS A 280 15.47 -19.69 -0.24
C LYS A 280 14.20 -18.81 -0.18
N SER A 281 14.27 -17.62 -0.74
CA SER A 281 13.13 -16.69 -0.80
C SER A 281 12.00 -17.24 -1.67
N TYR A 282 12.31 -17.92 -2.79
CA TYR A 282 11.30 -18.60 -3.63
C TYR A 282 10.60 -19.72 -2.86
N LEU A 283 11.36 -20.57 -2.16
CA LEU A 283 10.78 -21.63 -1.36
C LEU A 283 9.85 -21.08 -0.27
N TYR A 284 10.27 -20.01 0.40
CA TYR A 284 9.46 -19.37 1.43
C TYR A 284 8.23 -18.67 0.84
N TRP A 285 8.35 -18.04 -0.33
CA TRP A 285 7.20 -17.47 -1.04
C TRP A 285 6.21 -18.55 -1.48
N PHE A 286 6.69 -19.63 -2.09
CA PHE A 286 5.84 -20.68 -2.66
C PHE A 286 5.18 -21.53 -1.57
N SER A 287 5.88 -21.81 -0.47
CA SER A 287 5.36 -22.63 0.64
C SER A 287 4.30 -21.91 1.47
N CYS A 288 4.41 -20.60 1.70
CA CYS A 288 3.51 -19.90 2.63
C CYS A 288 3.31 -18.40 2.34
N GLY A 289 3.77 -17.91 1.18
CA GLY A 289 3.68 -16.49 0.82
C GLY A 289 4.29 -15.59 1.89
N TYR A 290 5.52 -15.86 2.30
CA TYR A 290 6.24 -15.17 3.37
C TYR A 290 5.50 -15.18 4.72
N GLY A 291 4.71 -16.21 4.98
CA GLY A 291 3.91 -16.34 6.20
C GLY A 291 2.59 -15.57 6.20
N GLU A 292 2.23 -14.92 5.08
CA GLU A 292 1.02 -14.11 4.99
C GLU A 292 -0.09 -14.72 4.12
N ARG A 293 0.20 -15.84 3.42
CA ARG A 293 -0.72 -16.50 2.49
C ARG A 293 -0.90 -17.98 2.83
N PRO A 294 -1.66 -18.33 3.87
CA PRO A 294 -1.82 -19.74 4.30
C PRO A 294 -2.36 -20.67 3.22
N ILE A 295 -3.13 -20.15 2.27
CA ILE A 295 -3.63 -20.94 1.14
C ILE A 295 -2.50 -21.47 0.25
N TYR A 296 -1.33 -20.81 0.23
CA TYR A 296 -0.16 -21.29 -0.53
C TYR A 296 0.38 -22.60 0.06
N SER A 297 0.32 -22.77 1.38
CA SER A 297 0.75 -24.02 2.02
C SER A 297 -0.09 -25.21 1.55
N ILE A 298 -1.39 -25.00 1.33
CA ILE A 298 -2.27 -26.05 0.80
C ILE A 298 -1.87 -26.41 -0.64
N TYR A 299 -1.68 -25.41 -1.51
CA TYR A 299 -1.27 -25.68 -2.89
C TYR A 299 0.12 -26.29 -2.97
N PHE A 300 1.04 -25.86 -2.10
CA PHE A 300 2.39 -26.41 -2.03
C PHE A 300 2.39 -27.87 -1.59
N SER A 301 1.63 -28.21 -0.55
CA SER A 301 1.45 -29.59 -0.09
C SER A 301 0.87 -30.47 -1.18
N PHE A 302 -0.16 -30.02 -1.86
CA PHE A 302 -0.76 -30.75 -2.97
C PHE A 302 0.22 -30.97 -4.15
N ALA A 303 1.04 -29.97 -4.46
CA ALA A 303 2.07 -30.09 -5.49
C ALA A 303 3.13 -31.13 -5.10
N ILE A 304 3.55 -31.19 -3.83
CA ILE A 304 4.49 -32.20 -3.34
C ILE A 304 3.88 -33.60 -3.51
N ILE A 305 2.66 -33.81 -3.02
CA ILE A 305 1.95 -35.10 -3.15
C ILE A 305 1.91 -35.53 -4.62
N LEU A 306 1.55 -34.67 -5.55
CA LEU A 306 1.53 -35.00 -6.98
C LEU A 306 2.92 -35.35 -7.51
N ILE A 307 3.97 -34.63 -7.14
CA ILE A 307 5.35 -34.93 -7.56
C ILE A 307 5.75 -36.32 -7.06
N PHE A 308 5.51 -36.64 -5.80
CA PHE A 308 5.86 -37.93 -5.23
C PHE A 308 5.02 -39.07 -5.82
N THR A 309 3.74 -38.84 -6.11
CA THR A 309 2.90 -39.79 -6.86
C THR A 309 3.57 -40.23 -8.17
N PHE A 310 4.05 -39.26 -8.97
CA PHE A 310 4.76 -39.61 -10.21
C PHE A 310 6.11 -40.26 -9.96
N LEU A 311 6.85 -39.85 -8.94
CA LEU A 311 8.12 -40.47 -8.59
C LEU A 311 7.92 -41.95 -8.16
N PHE A 312 6.90 -42.27 -7.38
CA PHE A 312 6.55 -43.65 -7.03
C PHE A 312 6.20 -44.48 -8.25
N LEU A 313 5.43 -43.95 -9.18
CA LEU A 313 5.13 -44.66 -10.43
C LEU A 313 6.38 -44.91 -11.29
N ILE A 314 7.37 -44.01 -11.28
CA ILE A 314 8.62 -44.15 -12.04
C ILE A 314 9.58 -45.11 -11.35
N VAL A 315 9.79 -44.96 -10.03
CA VAL A 315 10.76 -45.78 -9.27
C VAL A 315 10.20 -47.18 -8.98
N GLY A 316 8.91 -47.25 -8.71
CA GLY A 316 8.15 -48.46 -8.45
C GLY A 316 7.39 -48.41 -7.14
N VAL A 317 6.23 -49.04 -7.16
CA VAL A 317 5.29 -49.18 -6.03
C VAL A 317 4.66 -50.54 -6.05
N ASN A 318 4.38 -51.13 -4.87
CA ASN A 318 3.67 -52.35 -4.74
C ASN A 318 2.17 -52.07 -4.53
N ILE A 319 1.32 -52.50 -5.47
CA ILE A 319 -0.12 -52.34 -5.41
C ILE A 319 -0.73 -53.76 -5.34
N ASP A 320 -1.37 -54.14 -4.25
CA ASP A 320 -1.94 -55.46 -4.04
C ASP A 320 -1.00 -56.62 -4.37
N GLY A 321 0.28 -56.55 -3.99
CA GLY A 321 1.29 -57.56 -4.25
C GLY A 321 1.86 -57.54 -5.69
N ARG A 322 1.49 -56.54 -6.51
CA ARG A 322 2.06 -56.34 -7.85
C ARG A 322 2.97 -55.12 -7.86
N ILE A 323 4.18 -55.29 -8.40
CA ILE A 323 5.10 -54.19 -8.58
C ILE A 323 4.73 -53.44 -9.87
N VAL A 324 4.34 -52.18 -9.71
CA VAL A 324 4.05 -51.26 -10.81
C VAL A 324 5.23 -50.30 -10.96
N LYS A 325 5.81 -50.22 -12.19
CA LYS A 325 6.98 -49.41 -12.47
C LYS A 325 6.96 -48.92 -13.93
N TYR A 326 6.96 -47.59 -14.11
CA TYR A 326 6.91 -46.89 -15.42
C TYR A 326 8.28 -46.30 -15.82
N ASN A 327 9.34 -47.11 -15.79
CA ASN A 327 10.70 -46.67 -16.08
C ASN A 327 11.22 -47.11 -17.46
N SER A 328 10.42 -47.77 -18.28
CA SER A 328 10.80 -48.25 -19.60
C SER A 328 9.80 -47.80 -20.69
N ILE A 329 10.29 -47.59 -21.91
CA ILE A 329 9.48 -47.23 -23.07
C ILE A 329 8.40 -48.25 -23.35
N ILE A 330 8.72 -49.54 -23.14
CA ILE A 330 7.79 -50.69 -23.34
C ILE A 330 6.60 -50.60 -22.39
N ALA A 331 6.82 -50.17 -21.14
CA ALA A 331 5.72 -50.03 -20.18
C ALA A 331 4.76 -48.85 -20.57
N ILE A 332 5.25 -47.88 -21.29
CA ILE A 332 4.45 -46.77 -21.76
C ILE A 332 3.65 -47.11 -23.02
N GLU A 333 4.21 -47.91 -23.95
CA GLU A 333 3.55 -48.36 -25.19
C GLU A 333 2.36 -49.31 -24.95
N THR A 334 2.37 -50.08 -23.84
CA THR A 334 1.29 -51.02 -23.48
C THR A 334 0.22 -50.40 -22.55
N LEU A 335 0.27 -49.09 -22.34
CA LEU A 335 -0.55 -48.39 -21.36
C LEU A 335 -2.01 -48.30 -21.85
N SER A 336 -2.93 -48.95 -21.12
CA SER A 336 -4.35 -48.62 -21.20
C SER A 336 -4.64 -47.43 -20.27
N PHE A 337 -5.28 -46.40 -20.78
CA PHE A 337 -5.60 -45.17 -20.00
C PHE A 337 -6.35 -45.51 -18.69
N GLY A 338 -7.29 -46.45 -18.72
CA GLY A 338 -8.04 -46.86 -17.52
C GLY A 338 -7.14 -47.47 -16.45
N LYS A 339 -6.21 -48.39 -16.86
CA LYS A 339 -5.27 -49.01 -15.95
C LYS A 339 -4.27 -48.00 -15.36
N PHE A 340 -3.74 -47.08 -16.17
CA PHE A 340 -2.86 -46.05 -15.68
C PHE A 340 -3.56 -45.16 -14.66
N PHE A 341 -4.82 -44.77 -14.90
CA PHE A 341 -5.58 -43.97 -13.98
C PHE A 341 -5.82 -44.63 -12.63
N GLU A 342 -6.11 -45.96 -12.62
CA GLU A 342 -6.25 -46.74 -11.41
C GLU A 342 -4.94 -46.81 -10.62
N GLU A 343 -3.83 -47.12 -11.28
CA GLU A 343 -2.50 -47.18 -10.67
C GLU A 343 -2.02 -45.81 -10.18
N PHE A 344 -2.37 -44.72 -10.90
CA PHE A 344 -2.14 -43.36 -10.45
C PHE A 344 -2.91 -43.01 -9.19
N LEU A 345 -4.20 -43.43 -9.07
CA LEU A 345 -4.99 -43.14 -7.88
C LEU A 345 -4.43 -43.92 -6.66
N ASN A 346 -3.98 -45.15 -6.84
CA ASN A 346 -3.34 -45.93 -5.79
C ASN A 346 -2.02 -45.31 -5.34
N ALA A 347 -1.16 -44.91 -6.28
CA ALA A 347 0.07 -44.18 -5.95
C ALA A 347 -0.20 -42.81 -5.30
N PHE A 348 -1.27 -42.13 -5.70
CA PHE A 348 -1.69 -40.85 -5.09
C PHE A 348 -2.20 -41.07 -3.65
N SER A 349 -2.93 -42.18 -3.39
CA SER A 349 -3.35 -42.57 -2.04
C SER A 349 -2.13 -42.81 -1.15
N LEU A 350 -1.16 -43.62 -1.62
CA LEU A 350 0.09 -43.89 -0.92
C LEU A 350 0.82 -42.58 -0.58
N SER A 351 1.05 -41.71 -1.57
CA SER A 351 1.74 -40.38 -1.38
C SER A 351 0.98 -39.53 -0.36
N THR A 352 -0.37 -39.46 -0.45
CA THR A 352 -1.18 -38.73 0.53
C THR A 352 -1.05 -39.32 1.93
N GLY A 353 -1.08 -40.66 2.07
CA GLY A 353 -0.92 -41.33 3.32
C GLY A 353 0.46 -41.11 3.97
N LEU A 354 1.53 -41.21 3.18
CA LEU A 354 2.90 -40.93 3.62
C LEU A 354 3.07 -39.46 4.02
N PHE A 355 2.60 -38.52 3.18
CA PHE A 355 2.67 -37.09 3.46
C PHE A 355 1.94 -36.69 4.74
N THR A 356 0.80 -37.31 5.04
CA THR A 356 0.00 -37.06 6.26
C THR A 356 0.43 -37.86 7.46
N GLY A 357 1.27 -38.90 7.26
CA GLY A 357 1.72 -39.82 8.30
C GLY A 357 0.68 -40.88 8.70
N VAL A 358 -0.39 -41.05 7.90
CA VAL A 358 -1.46 -42.04 8.18
C VAL A 358 -1.13 -43.40 7.58
N GLY A 359 -0.34 -43.45 6.48
CA GLY A 359 -0.06 -44.64 5.71
C GLY A 359 -1.15 -45.00 4.69
N ASP A 360 -1.00 -46.14 4.01
CA ASP A 360 -2.00 -46.69 3.06
C ASP A 360 -2.13 -48.19 3.33
N GLU A 361 -3.33 -48.77 3.15
CA GLU A 361 -3.60 -50.20 3.38
C GLU A 361 -3.39 -51.05 2.11
N ILE A 362 -3.45 -50.41 0.92
CA ILE A 362 -3.48 -51.11 -0.38
C ILE A 362 -2.14 -51.03 -1.09
N CYS A 363 -1.39 -49.98 -0.82
CA CYS A 363 -0.20 -49.63 -1.57
C CYS A 363 1.00 -49.40 -0.65
N ASP A 364 2.12 -50.04 -0.97
CA ASP A 364 3.36 -49.94 -0.20
C ASP A 364 4.54 -49.53 -1.07
N PRO A 365 5.50 -48.75 -0.53
CA PRO A 365 6.75 -48.50 -1.23
C PRO A 365 7.56 -49.79 -1.37
N ILE A 366 8.19 -49.99 -2.52
CA ILE A 366 9.18 -51.06 -2.69
C ILE A 366 10.53 -50.63 -2.11
N PHE A 367 11.48 -51.55 -2.01
CA PHE A 367 12.81 -51.25 -1.44
C PHE A 367 13.48 -50.05 -2.11
N GLU A 368 13.40 -49.93 -3.45
CA GLU A 368 13.97 -48.84 -4.24
C GLU A 368 13.28 -47.49 -3.98
N SER A 369 12.01 -47.47 -3.61
CA SER A 369 11.24 -46.26 -3.32
C SER A 369 11.12 -45.96 -1.82
N ALA A 370 11.70 -46.79 -0.93
CA ALA A 370 11.64 -46.57 0.52
C ALA A 370 12.26 -45.20 0.94
N ILE A 371 13.39 -44.84 0.35
CA ILE A 371 14.05 -43.53 0.61
C ILE A 371 13.14 -42.37 0.19
N LEU A 372 12.40 -42.51 -0.92
CA LEU A 372 11.43 -41.47 -1.35
C LEU A 372 10.30 -41.35 -0.34
N ALA A 373 9.81 -42.47 0.21
CA ALA A 373 8.78 -42.44 1.23
C ALA A 373 9.24 -41.72 2.51
N ASP A 374 10.47 -41.98 2.97
CA ASP A 374 11.04 -41.32 4.14
C ASP A 374 11.18 -39.81 3.91
N ILE A 375 11.66 -39.39 2.73
CA ILE A 375 11.79 -37.97 2.35
C ILE A 375 10.40 -37.32 2.32
N GLU A 376 9.41 -37.97 1.74
CA GLU A 376 8.05 -37.43 1.66
C GLU A 376 7.43 -37.23 3.03
N MET A 377 7.55 -38.21 3.94
CA MET A 377 7.08 -38.08 5.33
C MET A 377 7.72 -36.90 6.06
N VAL A 378 9.03 -36.71 5.94
CA VAL A 378 9.72 -35.56 6.54
C VAL A 378 9.21 -34.23 5.94
N LEU A 379 9.05 -34.16 4.63
CA LEU A 379 8.51 -32.97 3.96
C LEU A 379 7.06 -32.70 4.39
N GLY A 380 6.24 -33.75 4.55
CA GLY A 380 4.87 -33.64 5.05
C GLY A 380 4.79 -33.01 6.43
N VAL A 381 5.61 -33.46 7.37
CA VAL A 381 5.69 -32.85 8.72
C VAL A 381 6.10 -31.42 8.68
N ILE A 382 7.11 -31.06 7.87
CA ILE A 382 7.58 -29.68 7.70
C ILE A 382 6.45 -28.81 7.10
N CYS A 383 5.79 -29.27 6.03
CA CYS A 383 4.71 -28.52 5.37
C CYS A 383 3.50 -28.32 6.29
N MET A 384 3.12 -29.33 7.07
CA MET A 384 2.06 -29.19 8.08
C MET A 384 2.44 -28.17 9.14
N GLY A 385 3.67 -28.20 9.64
CA GLY A 385 4.19 -27.20 10.59
C GLY A 385 4.12 -25.78 10.04
N ILE A 386 4.57 -25.56 8.80
CA ILE A 386 4.48 -24.27 8.12
C ILE A 386 3.00 -23.85 7.94
N GLY A 387 2.14 -24.75 7.50
CA GLY A 387 0.72 -24.50 7.31
C GLY A 387 0.02 -24.08 8.60
N ILE A 388 0.21 -24.83 9.68
CA ILE A 388 -0.34 -24.51 11.01
C ILE A 388 0.21 -23.16 11.51
N GLY A 389 1.52 -22.95 11.42
CA GLY A 389 2.17 -21.72 11.86
C GLY A 389 1.63 -20.49 11.12
N THR A 390 1.42 -20.58 9.81
CA THR A 390 0.87 -19.46 9.00
C THR A 390 -0.61 -19.22 9.29
N LEU A 391 -1.40 -20.28 9.49
CA LEU A 391 -2.80 -20.18 9.89
C LEU A 391 -2.94 -19.55 11.27
N THR A 392 -2.17 -20.03 12.24
CA THR A 392 -2.17 -19.49 13.62
C THR A 392 -1.80 -18.02 13.62
N ARG A 393 -0.73 -17.65 12.91
CA ARG A 393 -0.32 -16.24 12.76
C ARG A 393 -1.44 -15.38 12.16
N LYS A 394 -2.19 -15.89 11.18
CA LYS A 394 -3.29 -15.18 10.53
C LYS A 394 -4.56 -15.11 11.37
N ILE A 395 -4.80 -16.06 12.27
CA ILE A 395 -5.96 -16.07 13.18
C ILE A 395 -5.71 -15.16 14.39
N ILE A 396 -4.50 -15.21 14.96
CA ILE A 396 -4.13 -14.40 16.14
C ILE A 396 -3.95 -12.92 15.78
N ARG A 397 -3.59 -12.62 14.54
CA ARG A 397 -3.55 -11.25 14.01
C ARG A 397 -4.94 -10.76 13.58
#